data_ebe1b129fe9506073f6ffbdadaf66766
#
_entry.id   ebe1b129fe9506073f6ffbdadaf66766
#
_cell.length_a   1.000
_cell.length_b   1.000
_cell.length_c   1.000
_cell.angle_alpha   90.00
_cell.angle_beta   90.00
_cell.angle_gamma   90.00
#
_symmetry.space_group_name_H-M   'P 1'
#
loop_
_entity.id
_entity.type
_entity.pdbx_description
1 polymer ?
#
loop_
_entity_poly.entity_id
_entity_poly.type
_entity_poly.pdbx_seq_one_letter_code
_entity_poly.pdbx_strand_id
1 'polypeptide(L)'
;MKYFKIVFIGVSIFLMTNATNLLAQEKFGPTPTKQQLAWHEKEFYLFMHFGPNTFTNLEWGKGSEDPNVFNPTAIDCNQWASIAKASGAKGIIITAKHHDGFSLWPSKFSKHTVRESKWMNGKGDVIKMLSEACKKAGIEMGVYISPWDRNHPEYGTATYNDIYIQTMKELLTGYGNLTELWWDGANGEGPNGKKQVYDFTRFKDSAMSYQPNILIFSDLGPHIRWIGNENGLINETNWNLLDTAGFKRGEGAPANDTLNRGNFNGKNWIGAEADVSIRKGWFYHEEEDSTVKSGKTLFNLYLNSVGHGGNLLLNVPPNRKGLIATQDSAALMDFRKIREAAFKTNLFKNAILKNNKNEIDICLTAPVTINSIQLQEQIKFGQRVIRFEIYAGDKEADMKKIAGSTTIGRKKIIQFPTTTAKCFKVKIIETKAIPIMGAVAGYFIKN
;
A
#
# COMPACT_ATOMS: atom_id res chain seq x y z
N MET A 1 31.18 -27.27 -78.75
CA MET A 1 30.61 -26.09 -77.95
C MET A 1 29.14 -26.39 -77.64
N LYS A 2 28.84 -26.76 -76.38
CA LYS A 2 27.48 -27.06 -75.94
C LYS A 2 27.07 -25.94 -74.94
N TYR A 3 26.08 -25.20 -75.31
CA TYR A 3 25.48 -24.14 -74.48
C TYR A 3 24.53 -24.78 -73.44
N PHE A 4 24.84 -24.60 -72.14
CA PHE A 4 23.92 -24.93 -71.05
C PHE A 4 23.03 -23.68 -70.79
N LYS A 5 21.72 -23.84 -70.94
CA LYS A 5 20.72 -22.85 -70.55
C LYS A 5 20.36 -23.09 -69.06
N ILE A 6 20.67 -22.17 -68.20
CA ILE A 6 20.22 -22.16 -66.81
C ILE A 6 18.85 -21.46 -66.78
N VAL A 7 17.83 -22.23 -66.36
CA VAL A 7 16.48 -21.70 -66.09
C VAL A 7 16.44 -21.27 -64.64
N PHE A 8 16.29 -19.97 -64.37
CA PHE A 8 16.01 -19.44 -63.06
C PHE A 8 14.53 -19.60 -62.77
N ILE A 9 14.15 -20.46 -61.83
CA ILE A 9 12.80 -20.53 -61.24
C ILE A 9 12.78 -19.55 -60.04
N GLY A 10 12.13 -18.40 -60.23
CA GLY A 10 11.90 -17.44 -59.19
C GLY A 10 10.82 -17.96 -58.24
N VAL A 11 11.20 -18.36 -57.06
CA VAL A 11 10.26 -18.63 -55.93
C VAL A 11 9.93 -17.32 -55.25
N SER A 12 8.78 -16.76 -55.58
CA SER A 12 8.22 -15.59 -54.87
C SER A 12 7.70 -16.07 -53.52
N ILE A 13 8.49 -15.85 -52.45
CA ILE A 13 8.05 -16.02 -51.09
C ILE A 13 7.15 -14.86 -50.75
N PHE A 14 5.83 -15.10 -50.71
CA PHE A 14 4.83 -14.17 -50.21
C PHE A 14 4.96 -14.15 -48.66
N LEU A 15 5.76 -13.25 -48.13
CA LEU A 15 5.76 -12.92 -46.68
C LEU A 15 4.43 -12.23 -46.38
N MET A 16 3.44 -12.99 -45.94
CA MET A 16 2.28 -12.44 -45.24
C MET A 16 2.77 -11.88 -43.90
N THR A 17 3.09 -10.61 -43.85
CA THR A 17 3.23 -9.87 -42.61
C THR A 17 1.84 -9.74 -42.01
N ASN A 18 1.52 -10.61 -41.06
CA ASN A 18 0.43 -10.36 -40.10
C ASN A 18 0.82 -9.14 -39.27
N ALA A 19 0.60 -7.96 -39.80
CA ALA A 19 0.57 -6.73 -39.03
C ALA A 19 -0.67 -6.81 -38.13
N THR A 20 -0.53 -7.45 -36.98
CA THR A 20 -1.44 -7.21 -35.86
C THR A 20 -1.33 -5.72 -35.57
N ASN A 21 -2.34 -4.95 -35.96
CA ASN A 21 -2.54 -3.59 -35.48
C ASN A 21 -2.56 -3.63 -33.95
N LEU A 22 -1.41 -3.45 -33.31
CA LEU A 22 -1.34 -2.98 -31.93
C LEU A 22 -1.90 -1.55 -31.96
N LEU A 23 -3.23 -1.44 -31.89
CA LEU A 23 -3.86 -0.18 -31.53
C LEU A 23 -3.20 0.20 -30.20
N ALA A 24 -2.43 1.28 -30.21
CA ALA A 24 -1.85 1.83 -29.00
C ALA A 24 -2.98 1.98 -27.98
N GLN A 25 -2.91 1.24 -26.87
CA GLN A 25 -3.96 1.27 -25.86
C GLN A 25 -4.00 2.67 -25.28
N GLU A 26 -5.04 3.44 -25.60
CA GLU A 26 -5.18 4.82 -25.13
C GLU A 26 -5.39 4.89 -23.62
N LYS A 27 -4.73 5.87 -22.99
CA LYS A 27 -4.99 6.23 -21.60
C LYS A 27 -6.38 6.85 -21.48
N PHE A 28 -7.07 6.56 -20.40
CA PHE A 28 -8.38 7.09 -20.07
C PHE A 28 -8.39 7.72 -18.68
N GLY A 29 -8.69 9.00 -18.59
CA GLY A 29 -8.70 9.74 -17.34
C GLY A 29 -7.32 9.82 -16.67
N PRO A 30 -7.26 10.12 -15.37
CA PRO A 30 -6.02 10.09 -14.61
C PRO A 30 -5.40 8.69 -14.58
N THR A 31 -4.08 8.62 -14.73
CA THR A 31 -3.32 7.37 -14.70
C THR A 31 -2.20 7.45 -13.66
N PRO A 32 -1.81 6.32 -13.05
CA PRO A 32 -0.72 6.30 -12.08
C PRO A 32 0.62 6.61 -12.74
N THR A 33 1.50 7.27 -11.99
CA THR A 33 2.92 7.40 -12.32
C THR A 33 3.61 6.03 -12.25
N LYS A 34 4.85 5.95 -12.75
CA LYS A 34 5.67 4.74 -12.63
C LYS A 34 5.88 4.33 -11.15
N GLN A 35 6.08 5.32 -10.28
CA GLN A 35 6.27 5.09 -8.85
C GLN A 35 4.98 4.58 -8.18
N GLN A 36 3.82 5.16 -8.53
CA GLN A 36 2.53 4.69 -8.03
C GLN A 36 2.20 3.27 -8.55
N LEU A 37 2.56 2.92 -9.79
CA LEU A 37 2.44 1.54 -10.27
C LEU A 37 3.28 0.58 -9.43
N ALA A 38 4.56 0.91 -9.19
CA ALA A 38 5.44 0.11 -8.35
C ALA A 38 4.91 -0.02 -6.91
N TRP A 39 4.31 1.05 -6.38
CA TRP A 39 3.67 1.02 -5.06
C TRP A 39 2.47 0.07 -5.02
N HIS A 40 1.58 0.09 -6.02
CA HIS A 40 0.47 -0.85 -6.11
C HIS A 40 0.93 -2.32 -6.14
N GLU A 41 2.11 -2.62 -6.70
CA GLU A 41 2.66 -3.98 -6.74
C GLU A 41 3.16 -4.48 -5.38
N LYS A 42 3.39 -3.59 -4.41
CA LYS A 42 3.79 -3.98 -3.05
C LYS A 42 2.70 -4.72 -2.32
N GLU A 43 1.45 -4.27 -2.46
CA GLU A 43 0.24 -4.80 -1.82
C GLU A 43 0.27 -4.76 -0.29
N PHE A 44 1.35 -5.21 0.36
CA PHE A 44 1.48 -5.36 1.81
C PHE A 44 2.85 -4.93 2.30
N TYR A 45 2.89 -4.09 3.33
CA TYR A 45 4.09 -3.65 4.05
C TYR A 45 3.75 -3.29 5.50
N LEU A 46 4.77 -3.14 6.35
CA LEU A 46 4.59 -2.93 7.77
C LEU A 46 4.69 -1.46 8.14
N PHE A 47 3.89 -1.05 9.11
CA PHE A 47 4.06 0.18 9.86
C PHE A 47 4.69 -0.15 11.22
N MET A 48 5.53 0.73 11.76
CA MET A 48 6.14 0.53 13.08
C MET A 48 6.04 1.81 13.89
N HIS A 49 5.15 1.81 14.88
CA HIS A 49 5.07 2.85 15.87
C HIS A 49 6.04 2.52 17.02
N PHE A 50 7.08 3.35 17.16
CA PHE A 50 8.10 3.19 18.19
C PHE A 50 8.59 4.55 18.66
N GLY A 51 8.77 4.73 19.96
CA GLY A 51 9.15 6.02 20.54
C GLY A 51 8.90 6.06 22.05
N PRO A 52 8.95 7.23 22.69
CA PRO A 52 8.64 7.39 24.12
C PRO A 52 7.30 6.76 24.52
N ASN A 53 6.29 6.78 23.66
CA ASN A 53 4.97 6.23 23.92
C ASN A 53 4.99 4.73 24.23
N THR A 54 5.89 3.98 23.60
CA THR A 54 6.15 2.55 23.94
C THR A 54 6.53 2.36 25.41
N PHE A 55 7.21 3.33 26.03
CA PHE A 55 7.72 3.25 27.40
C PHE A 55 6.76 3.88 28.41
N THR A 56 5.98 4.87 28.00
CA THR A 56 5.01 5.56 28.86
C THR A 56 3.63 4.92 28.85
N ASN A 57 3.39 3.93 27.99
CA ASN A 57 2.09 3.28 27.78
C ASN A 57 1.01 4.26 27.31
N LEU A 58 1.39 5.19 26.43
CA LEU A 58 0.49 6.19 25.83
C LEU A 58 0.42 6.01 24.34
N GLU A 59 -0.73 6.36 23.76
CA GLU A 59 -0.88 6.45 22.28
C GLU A 59 -0.39 7.82 21.77
N TRP A 60 -0.71 8.88 22.48
CA TRP A 60 -0.27 10.23 22.18
C TRP A 60 0.49 10.80 23.36
N GLY A 61 1.80 10.91 23.25
CA GLY A 61 2.65 11.53 24.25
C GLY A 61 2.30 13.01 24.46
N LYS A 62 2.76 13.54 25.58
CA LYS A 62 2.48 14.94 25.97
C LYS A 62 3.41 15.95 25.32
N GLY A 63 4.58 15.49 24.81
CA GLY A 63 5.65 16.32 24.29
C GLY A 63 6.58 16.86 25.39
N SER A 64 6.29 16.56 26.64
CA SER A 64 7.12 16.95 27.82
C SER A 64 7.82 15.76 28.46
N GLU A 65 7.82 14.61 27.82
CA GLU A 65 8.51 13.42 28.30
C GLU A 65 10.01 13.68 28.39
N ASP A 66 10.63 13.19 29.49
CA ASP A 66 12.09 13.16 29.59
C ASP A 66 12.63 12.26 28.46
N PRO A 67 13.55 12.73 27.60
CA PRO A 67 14.20 11.89 26.59
C PRO A 67 14.77 10.58 27.10
N ASN A 68 15.12 10.51 28.38
CA ASN A 68 15.64 9.30 29.05
C ASN A 68 14.58 8.18 29.22
N VAL A 69 13.30 8.48 29.03
CA VAL A 69 12.25 7.45 28.99
C VAL A 69 12.47 6.51 27.80
N PHE A 70 13.00 7.03 26.67
CA PHE A 70 13.38 6.21 25.54
C PHE A 70 14.67 5.43 25.83
N ASN A 71 14.53 4.18 26.25
CA ASN A 71 15.66 3.32 26.64
C ASN A 71 15.46 1.85 26.24
N PRO A 72 15.38 1.50 24.95
CA PRO A 72 15.29 0.12 24.51
C PRO A 72 16.58 -0.66 24.88
N THR A 73 16.41 -1.82 25.50
CA THR A 73 17.55 -2.61 26.05
C THR A 73 18.16 -3.58 25.04
N ALA A 74 17.43 -3.92 23.97
CA ALA A 74 17.84 -4.95 23.00
C ALA A 74 17.33 -4.65 21.58
N ILE A 75 17.34 -3.37 21.17
CA ILE A 75 16.84 -3.00 19.84
C ILE A 75 17.58 -3.77 18.74
N ASP A 76 16.81 -4.40 17.86
CA ASP A 76 17.34 -5.14 16.71
C ASP A 76 16.53 -4.89 15.44
N CYS A 77 16.93 -3.88 14.67
CA CYS A 77 16.31 -3.58 13.39
C CYS A 77 16.53 -4.69 12.34
N ASN A 78 17.54 -5.56 12.49
CA ASN A 78 17.68 -6.73 11.62
C ASN A 78 16.56 -7.74 11.89
N GLN A 79 16.15 -7.93 13.16
CA GLN A 79 14.99 -8.76 13.51
C GLN A 79 13.72 -8.17 12.86
N TRP A 80 13.50 -6.85 12.94
CA TRP A 80 12.35 -6.19 12.32
C TRP A 80 12.30 -6.46 10.81
N ALA A 81 13.40 -6.18 10.11
CA ALA A 81 13.50 -6.37 8.66
C ALA A 81 13.37 -7.85 8.26
N SER A 82 13.92 -8.77 9.06
CA SER A 82 13.82 -10.21 8.82
C SER A 82 12.39 -10.72 8.97
N ILE A 83 11.67 -10.28 10.03
CA ILE A 83 10.26 -10.64 10.25
C ILE A 83 9.38 -10.04 9.15
N ALA A 84 9.59 -8.77 8.79
CA ALA A 84 8.87 -8.13 7.68
C ALA A 84 9.03 -8.93 6.38
N LYS A 85 10.26 -9.23 5.98
CA LYS A 85 10.55 -10.05 4.80
C LYS A 85 9.94 -11.45 4.92
N ALA A 86 10.09 -12.10 6.08
CA ALA A 86 9.55 -13.43 6.34
C ALA A 86 8.03 -13.46 6.30
N SER A 87 7.31 -12.39 6.66
CA SER A 87 5.86 -12.27 6.50
C SER A 87 5.42 -12.02 5.05
N GLY A 88 6.36 -11.69 4.17
CA GLY A 88 6.13 -11.31 2.77
C GLY A 88 5.79 -9.84 2.58
N ALA A 89 5.99 -9.01 3.61
CA ALA A 89 5.94 -7.56 3.49
C ALA A 89 7.07 -7.04 2.57
N LYS A 90 6.77 -5.98 1.81
CA LYS A 90 7.71 -5.43 0.82
C LYS A 90 8.55 -4.29 1.38
N GLY A 91 8.17 -3.74 2.52
CA GLY A 91 8.88 -2.64 3.16
C GLY A 91 8.41 -2.40 4.59
N ILE A 92 9.03 -1.41 5.21
CA ILE A 92 8.69 -0.91 6.55
C ILE A 92 8.58 0.61 6.47
N ILE A 93 7.49 1.17 7.02
CA ILE A 93 7.39 2.60 7.36
C ILE A 93 7.54 2.72 8.88
N ILE A 94 8.39 3.62 9.36
CA ILE A 94 8.60 3.86 10.78
C ILE A 94 8.18 5.26 11.17
N THR A 95 7.56 5.42 12.35
CA THR A 95 7.31 6.73 12.95
C THR A 95 8.63 7.37 13.39
N ALA A 96 9.31 8.03 12.44
CA ALA A 96 10.58 8.71 12.74
C ALA A 96 10.40 9.83 13.79
N LYS A 97 9.28 10.56 13.73
CA LYS A 97 8.83 11.53 14.74
C LYS A 97 7.30 11.47 14.85
N HIS A 98 6.77 11.10 16.00
CA HIS A 98 5.34 11.12 16.30
C HIS A 98 4.90 12.47 16.89
N HIS A 99 3.65 12.63 17.32
CA HIS A 99 3.06 13.88 17.83
C HIS A 99 3.74 14.42 19.08
N ASP A 100 4.39 13.56 19.89
CA ASP A 100 5.19 13.97 21.04
C ASP A 100 6.43 14.80 20.66
N GLY A 101 6.79 14.83 19.38
CA GLY A 101 7.94 15.57 18.86
C GLY A 101 9.28 14.85 19.01
N PHE A 102 9.31 13.62 19.60
CA PHE A 102 10.55 12.89 19.78
C PHE A 102 11.07 12.33 18.47
N SER A 103 12.31 12.67 18.14
CA SER A 103 12.98 12.23 16.92
C SER A 103 13.83 10.99 17.18
N LEU A 104 13.57 9.90 16.43
CA LEU A 104 14.33 8.64 16.52
C LEU A 104 15.71 8.69 15.88
N TRP A 105 16.15 9.87 15.43
CA TRP A 105 17.50 10.15 14.92
C TRP A 105 18.04 11.42 15.60
N PRO A 106 19.36 11.67 15.59
CA PRO A 106 19.98 12.83 16.27
C PRO A 106 19.75 14.14 15.47
N SER A 107 18.47 14.54 15.31
CA SER A 107 18.08 15.75 14.58
C SER A 107 18.76 16.98 15.14
N LYS A 108 19.18 17.89 14.25
CA LYS A 108 19.78 19.19 14.62
C LYS A 108 18.72 20.25 14.90
N PHE A 109 17.46 19.98 14.51
CA PHE A 109 16.35 20.92 14.57
C PHE A 109 15.41 20.68 15.76
N SER A 110 15.70 19.72 16.61
CA SER A 110 14.98 19.44 17.86
C SER A 110 15.96 19.16 19.00
N LYS A 111 15.53 19.49 20.22
CA LYS A 111 16.17 19.07 21.48
C LYS A 111 15.47 17.88 22.14
N HIS A 112 14.44 17.34 21.47
CA HIS A 112 13.68 16.17 21.91
C HIS A 112 13.99 14.99 20.99
N THR A 113 15.15 14.37 21.19
CA THR A 113 15.70 13.37 20.28
C THR A 113 16.44 12.27 21.01
N VAL A 114 16.77 11.19 20.32
CA VAL A 114 17.67 10.13 20.84
C VAL A 114 19.00 10.65 21.32
N ARG A 115 19.48 11.81 20.83
CA ARG A 115 20.75 12.41 21.25
C ARG A 115 20.71 12.90 22.71
N GLU A 116 19.55 13.36 23.18
CA GLU A 116 19.35 13.84 24.54
C GLU A 116 19.01 12.69 25.51
N SER A 117 18.78 11.47 25.02
CA SER A 117 18.55 10.28 25.85
C SER A 117 19.86 9.64 26.31
N LYS A 118 19.80 8.85 27.38
CA LYS A 118 20.91 7.98 27.84
C LYS A 118 21.10 6.76 26.96
N TRP A 119 20.12 6.45 26.10
CA TRP A 119 20.22 5.31 25.20
C TRP A 119 21.43 5.42 24.29
N MET A 120 22.28 4.39 24.27
CA MET A 120 23.57 4.36 23.57
C MET A 120 24.47 5.59 23.85
N ASN A 121 24.37 6.17 25.07
CA ASN A 121 25.09 7.39 25.47
C ASN A 121 24.82 8.58 24.52
N GLY A 122 23.58 8.74 24.05
CA GLY A 122 23.20 9.82 23.10
C GLY A 122 23.70 9.62 21.67
N LYS A 123 24.26 8.45 21.33
CA LYS A 123 24.83 8.17 19.98
C LYS A 123 23.92 7.26 19.16
N GLY A 124 22.72 6.94 19.65
CA GLY A 124 21.76 6.10 18.98
C GLY A 124 21.14 6.79 17.76
N ASP A 125 20.80 6.00 16.74
CA ASP A 125 20.09 6.44 15.55
C ASP A 125 19.27 5.27 14.99
N VAL A 126 17.99 5.20 15.39
CA VAL A 126 17.10 4.11 14.99
C VAL A 126 16.84 4.12 13.48
N ILE A 127 16.75 5.32 12.88
CA ILE A 127 16.47 5.46 11.46
C ILE A 127 17.63 4.91 10.63
N LYS A 128 18.87 5.20 11.03
CA LYS A 128 20.06 4.62 10.40
C LYS A 128 20.10 3.11 10.54
N MET A 129 19.88 2.59 11.76
CA MET A 129 19.88 1.15 12.03
C MET A 129 18.83 0.43 11.16
N LEU A 130 17.62 1.01 11.04
CA LEU A 130 16.57 0.42 10.23
C LEU A 130 16.87 0.51 8.73
N SER A 131 17.40 1.64 8.25
CA SER A 131 17.79 1.80 6.84
C SER A 131 18.82 0.75 6.40
N GLU A 132 19.85 0.53 7.24
CA GLU A 132 20.87 -0.49 6.99
C GLU A 132 20.28 -1.90 7.01
N ALA A 133 19.37 -2.20 7.96
CA ALA A 133 18.69 -3.47 8.07
C ALA A 133 17.77 -3.76 6.88
N CYS A 134 16.97 -2.79 6.45
CA CYS A 134 16.10 -2.92 5.27
C CYS A 134 16.92 -3.14 3.99
N LYS A 135 18.00 -2.37 3.81
CA LYS A 135 18.93 -2.55 2.69
C LYS A 135 19.53 -3.97 2.67
N LYS A 136 20.01 -4.46 3.82
CA LYS A 136 20.56 -5.81 3.97
C LYS A 136 19.52 -6.89 3.68
N ALA A 137 18.29 -6.70 4.15
CA ALA A 137 17.18 -7.62 3.91
C ALA A 137 16.64 -7.57 2.46
N GLY A 138 16.93 -6.50 1.71
CA GLY A 138 16.40 -6.27 0.37
C GLY A 138 14.91 -5.95 0.38
N ILE A 139 14.45 -5.18 1.38
CA ILE A 139 13.10 -4.61 1.47
C ILE A 139 13.19 -3.09 1.46
N GLU A 140 12.08 -2.43 1.17
CA GLU A 140 12.01 -0.98 1.09
C GLU A 140 11.83 -0.34 2.47
N MET A 141 12.17 0.95 2.58
CA MET A 141 11.94 1.76 3.77
C MET A 141 11.19 3.04 3.40
N GLY A 142 10.21 3.40 4.22
CA GLY A 142 9.55 4.69 4.28
C GLY A 142 9.63 5.28 5.67
N VAL A 143 9.25 6.54 5.80
CA VAL A 143 9.22 7.24 7.09
C VAL A 143 7.91 7.99 7.26
N TYR A 144 7.35 7.90 8.45
CA TYR A 144 6.31 8.78 8.93
C TYR A 144 6.96 9.91 9.74
N ILE A 145 6.54 11.13 9.50
CA ILE A 145 6.94 12.30 10.25
C ILE A 145 5.71 13.17 10.54
N SER A 146 5.29 13.20 11.79
CA SER A 146 4.16 14.03 12.20
C SER A 146 4.45 15.52 11.95
N PRO A 147 3.57 16.24 11.23
CA PRO A 147 3.64 17.70 11.19
C PRO A 147 3.27 18.30 12.55
N TRP A 148 2.38 17.67 13.31
CA TRP A 148 2.07 18.06 14.68
C TRP A 148 3.25 17.77 15.61
N ASP A 149 3.59 18.75 16.46
CA ASP A 149 4.72 18.65 17.38
C ASP A 149 4.33 19.29 18.73
N ARG A 150 4.19 18.44 19.72
CA ARG A 150 3.78 18.85 21.08
C ARG A 150 4.95 19.32 21.94
N ASN A 151 6.19 19.21 21.42
CA ASN A 151 7.40 19.60 22.14
C ASN A 151 8.05 20.88 21.60
N HIS A 152 8.06 21.09 20.27
CA HIS A 152 8.89 22.12 19.66
C HIS A 152 8.39 23.53 20.00
N PRO A 153 9.23 24.44 20.59
CA PRO A 153 8.79 25.77 21.05
C PRO A 153 8.28 26.66 19.91
N GLU A 154 8.79 26.49 18.69
CA GLU A 154 8.33 27.24 17.52
C GLU A 154 7.05 26.70 16.89
N TYR A 155 6.50 25.58 17.37
CA TYR A 155 5.22 25.08 16.85
C TYR A 155 4.12 26.12 17.07
N GLY A 156 3.27 26.30 16.06
CA GLY A 156 2.26 27.38 16.06
C GLY A 156 2.77 28.73 15.57
N THR A 157 4.01 28.79 15.03
CA THR A 157 4.59 29.97 14.39
C THR A 157 4.92 29.70 12.91
N ALA A 158 5.11 30.77 12.12
CA ALA A 158 5.52 30.64 10.71
C ALA A 158 6.91 29.94 10.57
N THR A 159 7.81 30.18 11.52
CA THR A 159 9.19 29.61 11.55
C THR A 159 9.16 28.09 11.62
N TYR A 160 8.13 27.48 12.24
CA TYR A 160 8.05 26.01 12.33
C TYR A 160 7.95 25.33 10.97
N ASN A 161 7.34 25.95 9.97
CA ASN A 161 7.30 25.37 8.63
C ASN A 161 8.70 25.20 8.03
N ASP A 162 9.61 26.15 8.28
CA ASP A 162 11.01 26.05 7.83
C ASP A 162 11.75 24.97 8.61
N ILE A 163 11.54 24.90 9.92
CA ILE A 163 12.10 23.86 10.80
C ILE A 163 11.65 22.47 10.33
N TYR A 164 10.35 22.30 10.05
CA TYR A 164 9.80 21.03 9.59
C TYR A 164 10.41 20.61 8.23
N ILE A 165 10.60 21.55 7.30
CA ILE A 165 11.27 21.31 6.02
C ILE A 165 12.72 20.85 6.24
N GLN A 166 13.47 21.49 7.15
CA GLN A 166 14.84 21.09 7.46
C GLN A 166 14.88 19.71 8.14
N THR A 167 13.91 19.41 9.00
CA THR A 167 13.76 18.09 9.63
C THR A 167 13.49 17.00 8.59
N MET A 168 12.60 17.24 7.63
CA MET A 168 12.37 16.34 6.49
C MET A 168 13.64 16.19 5.63
N LYS A 169 14.39 17.27 5.41
CA LYS A 169 15.65 17.23 4.65
C LYS A 169 16.64 16.26 5.27
N GLU A 170 16.84 16.29 6.59
CA GLU A 170 17.71 15.33 7.29
C GLU A 170 17.33 13.88 6.95
N LEU A 171 16.02 13.54 7.04
CA LEU A 171 15.55 12.21 6.74
C LEU A 171 15.73 11.85 5.25
N LEU A 172 15.32 12.73 4.36
CA LEU A 172 15.30 12.45 2.92
C LEU A 172 16.68 12.46 2.26
N THR A 173 17.70 13.02 2.93
CA THR A 173 19.07 13.07 2.37
C THR A 173 20.08 12.24 3.15
N GLY A 174 19.77 11.83 4.39
CA GLY A 174 20.72 11.16 5.29
C GLY A 174 20.61 9.62 5.32
N TYR A 175 19.49 9.04 4.88
CA TYR A 175 19.18 7.63 5.14
C TYR A 175 18.91 6.79 3.88
N GLY A 176 19.46 7.22 2.74
CA GLY A 176 19.32 6.53 1.47
C GLY A 176 17.99 6.79 0.77
N ASN A 177 17.60 5.88 -0.12
CA ASN A 177 16.37 6.03 -0.89
C ASN A 177 15.18 5.59 -0.04
N LEU A 178 14.32 6.55 0.30
CA LEU A 178 13.05 6.29 0.96
C LEU A 178 11.93 6.21 -0.09
N THR A 179 11.03 5.25 0.05
CA THR A 179 10.00 5.02 -0.96
C THR A 179 8.68 5.70 -0.66
N GLU A 180 8.47 6.04 0.61
CA GLU A 180 7.24 6.70 1.07
C GLU A 180 7.51 7.65 2.23
N LEU A 181 6.92 8.85 2.14
CA LEU A 181 6.87 9.86 3.18
C LEU A 181 5.42 9.98 3.65
N TRP A 182 5.19 9.63 4.89
CA TRP A 182 3.86 9.56 5.48
C TRP A 182 3.59 10.78 6.38
N TRP A 183 2.61 11.60 6.01
CA TRP A 183 2.15 12.75 6.78
C TRP A 183 0.82 12.44 7.46
N ASP A 184 0.80 12.61 8.78
CA ASP A 184 -0.42 12.50 9.57
C ASP A 184 -1.30 13.74 9.40
N GLY A 185 -2.62 13.53 9.38
CA GLY A 185 -3.61 14.62 9.29
C GLY A 185 -3.90 15.29 10.63
N ALA A 186 -3.40 14.75 11.76
CA ALA A 186 -3.67 15.31 13.08
C ALA A 186 -3.03 16.70 13.24
N ASN A 187 -3.81 17.64 13.79
CA ASN A 187 -3.38 19.02 14.05
C ASN A 187 -3.96 19.49 15.38
N GLY A 188 -3.17 19.37 16.43
CA GLY A 188 -3.50 19.85 17.77
C GLY A 188 -2.66 21.04 18.20
N GLU A 189 -2.76 21.40 19.46
CA GLU A 189 -1.97 22.48 20.08
C GLU A 189 -0.56 22.01 20.37
N GLY A 190 0.41 22.92 20.24
CA GLY A 190 1.78 22.76 20.68
C GLY A 190 2.00 23.22 22.13
N PRO A 191 3.26 23.26 22.61
CA PRO A 191 3.58 23.63 23.99
C PRO A 191 3.18 25.07 24.36
N ASN A 192 2.98 25.93 23.37
CA ASN A 192 2.53 27.32 23.53
C ASN A 192 1.00 27.50 23.41
N GLY A 193 0.21 26.41 23.36
CA GLY A 193 -1.24 26.43 23.23
C GLY A 193 -1.75 26.86 21.83
N LYS A 194 -0.88 26.90 20.82
CA LYS A 194 -1.25 27.28 19.45
C LYS A 194 -1.28 26.07 18.52
N LYS A 195 -2.19 26.10 17.55
CA LYS A 195 -2.17 25.18 16.41
C LYS A 195 -1.29 25.73 15.30
N GLN A 196 -0.68 24.86 14.54
CA GLN A 196 0.16 25.23 13.41
C GLN A 196 -0.69 25.43 12.14
N VAL A 197 -0.36 26.46 11.38
CA VAL A 197 -0.80 26.61 10.00
C VAL A 197 0.28 26.00 9.12
N TYR A 198 0.00 24.82 8.56
CA TYR A 198 0.96 24.07 7.75
C TYR A 198 1.04 24.59 6.32
N ASP A 199 2.26 24.67 5.78
CA ASP A 199 2.51 24.94 4.37
C ASP A 199 2.80 23.63 3.60
N PHE A 200 1.79 22.80 3.44
CA PHE A 200 1.92 21.52 2.75
C PHE A 200 2.34 21.63 1.28
N THR A 201 2.16 22.78 0.65
CA THR A 201 2.67 23.02 -0.71
C THR A 201 4.18 23.06 -0.69
N ARG A 202 4.78 23.88 0.20
CA ARG A 202 6.24 23.92 0.38
C ARG A 202 6.78 22.60 0.90
N PHE A 203 6.08 21.91 1.78
CA PHE A 203 6.49 20.58 2.27
C PHE A 203 6.63 19.58 1.11
N LYS A 204 5.61 19.49 0.25
CA LYS A 204 5.62 18.63 -0.93
C LYS A 204 6.76 18.99 -1.88
N ASP A 205 6.87 20.25 -2.24
CA ASP A 205 7.86 20.71 -3.22
C ASP A 205 9.29 20.50 -2.70
N SER A 206 9.53 20.73 -1.40
CA SER A 206 10.80 20.44 -0.73
C SER A 206 11.08 18.93 -0.69
N ALA A 207 10.12 18.10 -0.28
CA ALA A 207 10.30 16.66 -0.23
C ALA A 207 10.67 16.09 -1.60
N MET A 208 9.94 16.49 -2.65
CA MET A 208 10.21 16.05 -4.02
C MET A 208 11.53 16.62 -4.59
N SER A 209 11.99 17.77 -4.12
CA SER A 209 13.32 18.29 -4.51
C SER A 209 14.46 17.46 -3.91
N TYR A 210 14.27 16.90 -2.70
CA TYR A 210 15.27 16.04 -2.06
C TYR A 210 15.24 14.61 -2.59
N GLN A 211 14.03 14.06 -2.85
CA GLN A 211 13.83 12.74 -3.46
C GLN A 211 12.71 12.79 -4.51
N PRO A 212 13.03 13.00 -5.80
CA PRO A 212 12.03 13.19 -6.86
C PRO A 212 11.07 12.01 -7.08
N ASN A 213 11.45 10.82 -6.63
CA ASN A 213 10.66 9.60 -6.80
C ASN A 213 9.87 9.20 -5.55
N ILE A 214 9.94 9.98 -4.46
CA ILE A 214 9.25 9.65 -3.22
C ILE A 214 7.74 9.75 -3.40
N LEU A 215 7.02 8.78 -2.87
CA LEU A 215 5.57 8.87 -2.76
C LEU A 215 5.20 9.54 -1.44
N ILE A 216 4.20 10.40 -1.48
CA ILE A 216 3.73 11.14 -0.31
C ILE A 216 2.31 10.71 0.00
N PHE A 217 2.11 10.26 1.23
CA PHE A 217 0.82 9.95 1.82
C PHE A 217 0.29 11.14 2.63
N SER A 218 -0.98 11.41 2.52
CA SER A 218 -1.81 12.20 3.46
C SER A 218 -3.28 11.95 3.18
N ASP A 219 -4.20 12.56 3.94
CA ASP A 219 -5.64 12.50 3.70
C ASP A 219 -6.04 12.88 2.26
N LEU A 220 -5.30 13.81 1.66
CA LEU A 220 -5.53 14.33 0.30
C LEU A 220 -4.44 13.93 -0.71
N GLY A 221 -3.59 12.96 -0.38
CA GLY A 221 -2.44 12.59 -1.21
C GLY A 221 -1.26 13.58 -1.04
N PRO A 222 -0.48 13.86 -2.06
CA PRO A 222 -0.79 13.87 -3.51
C PRO A 222 -0.72 12.52 -4.23
N HIS A 223 -0.09 11.50 -3.65
CA HIS A 223 0.17 10.23 -4.34
C HIS A 223 -0.64 9.06 -3.76
N ILE A 224 -0.78 9.04 -2.43
CA ILE A 224 -1.44 8.00 -1.66
C ILE A 224 -2.39 8.69 -0.68
N ARG A 225 -3.59 8.14 -0.47
CA ARG A 225 -4.56 8.68 0.47
C ARG A 225 -4.90 7.70 1.58
N TRP A 226 -5.21 8.26 2.74
CA TRP A 226 -5.93 7.57 3.80
C TRP A 226 -7.33 7.15 3.32
N ILE A 227 -7.82 6.03 3.81
CA ILE A 227 -9.14 5.51 3.45
C ILE A 227 -10.26 5.95 4.40
N GLY A 228 -10.04 6.94 5.24
CA GLY A 228 -11.06 7.47 6.15
C GLY A 228 -11.42 6.55 7.33
N ASN A 229 -10.66 5.47 7.56
CA ASN A 229 -10.79 4.61 8.72
C ASN A 229 -9.48 3.87 9.01
N GLU A 230 -9.29 3.44 10.26
CA GLU A 230 -8.15 2.67 10.76
C GLU A 230 -8.51 1.19 10.99
N ASN A 231 -9.60 0.72 10.38
CA ASN A 231 -10.04 -0.67 10.48
C ASN A 231 -9.41 -1.58 9.41
N GLY A 232 -8.68 -1.00 8.46
CA GLY A 232 -8.05 -1.72 7.35
C GLY A 232 -9.04 -2.18 6.28
N LEU A 233 -10.25 -1.58 6.20
CA LEU A 233 -11.33 -2.01 5.33
C LEU A 233 -11.60 -0.98 4.23
N ILE A 234 -11.24 -1.34 3.01
CA ILE A 234 -11.58 -0.58 1.80
C ILE A 234 -12.97 -1.03 1.31
N ASN A 235 -13.79 -0.07 0.90
CA ASN A 235 -15.09 -0.35 0.34
C ASN A 235 -15.01 -1.25 -0.90
N GLU A 236 -16.03 -2.04 -1.14
CA GLU A 236 -16.13 -2.88 -2.35
C GLU A 236 -15.99 -2.04 -3.62
N THR A 237 -16.58 -0.84 -3.65
CA THR A 237 -16.34 0.16 -4.68
C THR A 237 -15.12 0.99 -4.30
N ASN A 238 -14.02 0.86 -5.03
CA ASN A 238 -12.82 1.68 -4.83
C ASN A 238 -12.29 2.22 -6.15
N TRP A 239 -12.32 3.55 -6.28
CA TRP A 239 -11.64 4.29 -7.32
C TRP A 239 -10.31 4.80 -6.77
N ASN A 240 -9.19 4.46 -7.42
CA ASN A 240 -7.91 5.09 -7.08
C ASN A 240 -7.81 6.52 -7.65
N LEU A 241 -8.94 7.19 -7.71
CA LEU A 241 -9.13 8.55 -8.18
C LEU A 241 -9.71 9.40 -7.05
N LEU A 242 -9.22 10.62 -6.89
CA LEU A 242 -9.76 11.58 -5.93
C LEU A 242 -9.86 12.97 -6.54
N ASP A 243 -10.96 13.66 -6.26
CA ASP A 243 -11.08 15.10 -6.49
C ASP A 243 -10.70 15.81 -5.20
N THR A 244 -9.67 16.64 -5.27
CA THR A 244 -9.16 17.40 -4.14
C THR A 244 -9.54 18.88 -4.21
N ALA A 245 -10.35 19.27 -5.19
CA ALA A 245 -10.79 20.66 -5.33
C ALA A 245 -11.62 21.10 -4.13
N GLY A 246 -11.33 22.27 -3.60
CA GLY A 246 -12.01 22.82 -2.43
C GLY A 246 -11.49 22.32 -1.08
N PHE A 247 -10.50 21.42 -1.06
CA PHE A 247 -9.86 20.94 0.17
C PHE A 247 -8.40 21.38 0.23
N LYS A 248 -7.93 21.63 1.44
CA LYS A 248 -6.55 21.99 1.73
C LYS A 248 -6.03 21.11 2.87
N ARG A 249 -4.89 20.46 2.64
CA ARG A 249 -4.27 19.57 3.64
C ARG A 249 -4.05 20.27 4.96
N GLY A 250 -4.39 19.58 6.05
CA GLY A 250 -4.31 20.11 7.41
C GLY A 250 -5.44 21.10 7.79
N GLU A 251 -6.34 21.46 6.85
CA GLU A 251 -7.49 22.32 7.10
C GLU A 251 -8.82 21.62 6.81
N GLY A 252 -8.82 20.55 6.04
CA GLY A 252 -10.00 19.75 5.73
C GLY A 252 -9.74 18.69 4.68
N ALA A 253 -10.55 17.64 4.70
CA ALA A 253 -10.52 16.53 3.78
C ALA A 253 -11.95 16.16 3.33
N PRO A 254 -12.13 15.41 2.24
CA PRO A 254 -13.41 14.82 1.89
C PRO A 254 -13.96 13.97 3.05
N ALA A 255 -15.28 13.73 3.04
CA ALA A 255 -15.90 12.82 4.00
C ALA A 255 -15.24 11.42 3.96
N ASN A 256 -15.18 10.74 5.10
CA ASN A 256 -14.53 9.44 5.23
C ASN A 256 -15.02 8.41 4.22
N ASP A 257 -16.33 8.41 3.88
CA ASP A 257 -16.87 7.53 2.83
C ASP A 257 -16.27 7.85 1.45
N THR A 258 -16.04 9.13 1.13
CA THR A 258 -15.38 9.55 -0.11
C THR A 258 -13.90 9.13 -0.11
N LEU A 259 -13.20 9.30 1.01
CA LEU A 259 -11.82 8.83 1.15
C LEU A 259 -11.74 7.31 0.98
N ASN A 260 -12.72 6.58 1.49
CA ASN A 260 -12.78 5.13 1.38
C ASN A 260 -13.03 4.65 -0.06
N ARG A 261 -14.01 5.23 -0.75
CA ARG A 261 -14.42 4.83 -2.11
C ARG A 261 -13.62 5.48 -3.23
N GLY A 262 -12.99 6.62 -2.98
CA GLY A 262 -12.52 7.52 -4.02
C GLY A 262 -13.68 8.16 -4.80
N ASN A 263 -13.35 8.92 -5.83
CA ASN A 263 -14.35 9.57 -6.68
C ASN A 263 -14.44 8.91 -8.05
N PHE A 264 -15.65 8.61 -8.50
CA PHE A 264 -15.93 8.11 -9.85
C PHE A 264 -15.29 8.98 -10.94
N ASN A 265 -15.42 10.30 -10.84
CA ASN A 265 -14.85 11.29 -11.77
C ASN A 265 -13.66 12.07 -11.17
N GLY A 266 -12.94 11.46 -10.21
CA GLY A 266 -11.78 12.10 -9.59
C GLY A 266 -10.74 12.54 -10.62
N LYS A 267 -10.12 13.70 -10.37
CA LYS A 267 -9.19 14.35 -11.31
C LYS A 267 -7.74 13.94 -11.12
N ASN A 268 -7.43 13.29 -10.02
CA ASN A 268 -6.06 12.88 -9.66
C ASN A 268 -6.01 11.38 -9.39
N TRP A 269 -4.92 10.70 -9.84
CA TRP A 269 -4.65 9.34 -9.38
C TRP A 269 -4.06 9.40 -7.98
N ILE A 270 -4.80 8.96 -6.99
CA ILE A 270 -4.38 8.93 -5.59
C ILE A 270 -4.78 7.56 -5.02
N GLY A 271 -3.77 6.69 -4.86
CA GLY A 271 -3.97 5.29 -4.43
C GLY A 271 -4.53 5.20 -3.01
N ALA A 272 -5.38 4.20 -2.76
CA ALA A 272 -5.96 3.95 -1.45
C ALA A 272 -5.02 3.09 -0.60
N GLU A 273 -4.67 3.56 0.60
CA GLU A 273 -3.91 2.82 1.60
C GLU A 273 -4.74 2.57 2.83
N ALA A 274 -4.82 1.30 3.23
CA ALA A 274 -5.51 0.84 4.41
C ALA A 274 -4.49 0.62 5.53
N ASP A 275 -4.43 1.54 6.46
CA ASP A 275 -3.65 1.44 7.68
C ASP A 275 -4.49 0.78 8.80
N VAL A 276 -3.87 -0.14 9.51
CA VAL A 276 -4.51 -0.85 10.63
C VAL A 276 -3.46 -1.44 11.55
N SER A 277 -3.71 -1.44 12.86
CA SER A 277 -2.79 -2.08 13.80
C SER A 277 -3.09 -3.57 13.98
N ILE A 278 -2.04 -4.38 14.14
CA ILE A 278 -2.15 -5.79 14.55
C ILE A 278 -2.69 -5.94 15.98
N ARG A 279 -2.52 -4.90 16.79
CA ARG A 279 -2.99 -4.75 18.17
C ARG A 279 -4.21 -3.83 18.25
N LYS A 280 -4.65 -3.45 19.43
CA LYS A 280 -5.68 -2.42 19.61
C LYS A 280 -5.08 -1.03 19.45
N GLY A 281 -3.95 -0.78 20.13
CA GLY A 281 -3.20 0.46 20.05
C GLY A 281 -2.24 0.51 18.85
N TRP A 282 -1.72 1.71 18.56
CA TRP A 282 -0.66 1.93 17.58
C TRP A 282 0.72 1.65 18.18
N PHE A 283 0.95 2.07 19.41
CA PHE A 283 2.17 1.71 20.15
C PHE A 283 2.02 0.36 20.85
N TYR A 284 3.13 -0.21 21.28
CA TYR A 284 3.14 -1.47 22.04
C TYR A 284 2.63 -1.28 23.45
N HIS A 285 1.63 -2.06 23.84
CA HIS A 285 1.13 -2.22 25.20
C HIS A 285 1.18 -3.70 25.59
N GLU A 286 1.83 -4.03 26.71
CA GLU A 286 2.03 -5.42 27.12
C GLU A 286 0.72 -6.14 27.43
N GLU A 287 -0.26 -5.42 27.97
CA GLU A 287 -1.61 -5.91 28.28
C GLU A 287 -2.39 -6.34 27.03
N GLU A 288 -1.95 -5.93 25.84
CA GLU A 288 -2.56 -6.30 24.56
C GLU A 288 -1.98 -7.59 23.93
N ASP A 289 -0.97 -8.20 24.55
CA ASP A 289 -0.32 -9.41 24.01
C ASP A 289 -1.30 -10.56 23.76
N SER A 290 -2.34 -10.68 24.60
CA SER A 290 -3.41 -11.69 24.44
C SER A 290 -4.44 -11.36 23.36
N THR A 291 -4.44 -10.14 22.81
CA THR A 291 -5.47 -9.63 21.87
C THR A 291 -4.94 -9.36 20.47
N VAL A 292 -3.73 -9.82 20.17
CA VAL A 292 -3.12 -9.72 18.84
C VAL A 292 -4.03 -10.37 17.78
N LYS A 293 -4.26 -9.69 16.67
CA LYS A 293 -5.07 -10.20 15.56
C LYS A 293 -4.47 -11.48 15.01
N SER A 294 -5.29 -12.52 14.86
CA SER A 294 -4.86 -13.82 14.34
C SER A 294 -4.47 -13.73 12.86
N GLY A 295 -3.68 -14.68 12.37
CA GLY A 295 -3.33 -14.79 10.94
C GLY A 295 -4.56 -14.85 10.03
N LYS A 296 -5.66 -15.49 10.48
CA LYS A 296 -6.95 -15.50 9.76
C LYS A 296 -7.57 -14.10 9.69
N THR A 297 -7.55 -13.33 10.78
CA THR A 297 -8.02 -11.93 10.80
C THR A 297 -7.20 -11.06 9.85
N LEU A 298 -5.87 -11.20 9.88
CA LEU A 298 -4.97 -10.48 8.97
C LEU A 298 -5.21 -10.85 7.50
N PHE A 299 -5.52 -12.11 7.21
CA PHE A 299 -5.88 -12.53 5.86
C PHE A 299 -7.20 -11.91 5.40
N ASN A 300 -8.20 -11.80 6.27
CA ASN A 300 -9.44 -11.09 5.97
C ASN A 300 -9.20 -9.60 5.71
N LEU A 301 -8.31 -8.95 6.46
CA LEU A 301 -7.89 -7.57 6.18
C LEU A 301 -7.25 -7.45 4.79
N TYR A 302 -6.37 -8.39 4.42
CA TYR A 302 -5.77 -8.44 3.08
C TYR A 302 -6.82 -8.58 1.98
N LEU A 303 -7.83 -9.44 2.15
CA LEU A 303 -8.91 -9.60 1.19
C LEU A 303 -9.77 -8.33 1.04
N ASN A 304 -9.99 -7.59 2.13
CA ASN A 304 -10.83 -6.38 2.16
C ASN A 304 -10.05 -5.07 1.95
N SER A 305 -8.74 -5.12 1.76
CA SER A 305 -7.91 -3.97 1.39
C SER A 305 -7.28 -4.18 0.01
N VAL A 306 -6.34 -5.12 -0.10
CA VAL A 306 -5.68 -5.45 -1.37
C VAL A 306 -6.64 -6.07 -2.36
N GLY A 307 -7.54 -6.95 -1.89
CA GLY A 307 -8.61 -7.53 -2.72
C GLY A 307 -9.66 -6.51 -3.18
N HIS A 308 -9.65 -5.29 -2.66
CA HIS A 308 -10.47 -4.16 -3.10
C HIS A 308 -9.65 -3.06 -3.81
N GLY A 309 -8.43 -3.40 -4.26
CA GLY A 309 -7.63 -2.55 -5.15
C GLY A 309 -6.80 -1.48 -4.49
N GLY A 310 -6.64 -1.51 -3.15
CA GLY A 310 -5.69 -0.69 -2.40
C GLY A 310 -4.47 -1.46 -1.93
N ASN A 311 -3.69 -0.87 -1.02
CA ASN A 311 -2.59 -1.53 -0.32
C ASN A 311 -2.90 -1.65 1.18
N LEU A 312 -2.28 -2.62 1.84
CA LEU A 312 -2.38 -2.86 3.27
C LEU A 312 -1.08 -2.40 3.97
N LEU A 313 -1.19 -1.40 4.83
CA LEU A 313 -0.16 -0.96 5.76
C LEU A 313 -0.51 -1.47 7.16
N LEU A 314 0.15 -2.55 7.59
CA LEU A 314 -0.12 -3.20 8.87
C LEU A 314 0.86 -2.73 9.93
N ASN A 315 0.36 -2.07 10.98
CA ASN A 315 1.18 -1.67 12.11
C ASN A 315 1.54 -2.84 13.01
N VAL A 316 2.83 -2.97 13.30
CA VAL A 316 3.42 -4.00 14.17
C VAL A 316 4.44 -3.31 15.08
N PRO A 317 4.00 -2.81 16.24
CA PRO A 317 4.84 -1.98 17.09
C PRO A 317 5.91 -2.79 17.81
N PRO A 318 7.19 -2.38 17.80
CA PRO A 318 8.22 -2.97 18.64
C PRO A 318 7.92 -2.76 20.13
N ASN A 319 8.24 -3.77 20.94
CA ASN A 319 8.05 -3.73 22.38
C ASN A 319 9.13 -2.86 23.08
N ARG A 320 9.05 -2.73 24.44
CA ARG A 320 10.00 -1.94 25.23
C ARG A 320 11.46 -2.41 25.14
N LYS A 321 11.72 -3.66 24.73
CA LYS A 321 13.08 -4.12 24.44
C LYS A 321 13.60 -3.62 23.10
N GLY A 322 12.71 -3.16 22.21
CA GLY A 322 13.03 -2.79 20.84
C GLY A 322 12.97 -3.99 19.88
N LEU A 323 12.11 -4.97 20.14
CA LEU A 323 11.91 -6.17 19.34
C LEU A 323 10.44 -6.29 18.92
N ILE A 324 10.16 -6.79 17.74
CA ILE A 324 8.81 -7.29 17.43
C ILE A 324 8.49 -8.43 18.38
N ALA A 325 7.34 -8.36 19.05
CA ALA A 325 6.92 -9.34 20.01
C ALA A 325 6.67 -10.71 19.35
N THR A 326 6.86 -11.79 20.12
CA THR A 326 6.71 -13.17 19.62
C THR A 326 5.31 -13.44 19.11
N GLN A 327 4.28 -12.91 19.76
CA GLN A 327 2.87 -13.05 19.40
C GLN A 327 2.60 -12.40 18.03
N ASP A 328 3.11 -11.19 17.81
CA ASP A 328 2.97 -10.46 16.55
C ASP A 328 3.68 -11.19 15.41
N SER A 329 4.90 -11.65 15.65
CA SER A 329 5.67 -12.43 14.68
C SER A 329 4.95 -13.73 14.33
N ALA A 330 4.40 -14.46 15.33
CA ALA A 330 3.65 -15.69 15.10
C ALA A 330 2.40 -15.43 14.22
N ALA A 331 1.63 -14.38 14.53
CA ALA A 331 0.44 -14.00 13.75
C ALA A 331 0.81 -13.62 12.31
N LEU A 332 1.92 -12.90 12.09
CA LEU A 332 2.43 -12.58 10.76
C LEU A 332 2.83 -13.83 9.95
N MET A 333 3.49 -14.81 10.58
CA MET A 333 3.87 -16.06 9.91
C MET A 333 2.66 -16.90 9.58
N ASP A 334 1.64 -16.97 10.46
CA ASP A 334 0.38 -17.66 10.20
C ASP A 334 -0.39 -16.95 9.04
N PHE A 335 -0.48 -15.64 9.05
CA PHE A 335 -1.04 -14.86 7.93
C PHE A 335 -0.34 -15.19 6.61
N ARG A 336 0.98 -15.21 6.59
CA ARG A 336 1.73 -15.59 5.40
C ARG A 336 1.34 -16.99 4.92
N LYS A 337 1.34 -17.97 5.82
CA LYS A 337 1.01 -19.36 5.52
C LYS A 337 -0.40 -19.48 4.90
N ILE A 338 -1.39 -18.81 5.50
CA ILE A 338 -2.78 -18.79 5.00
C ILE A 338 -2.82 -18.16 3.60
N ARG A 339 -2.22 -16.99 3.42
CA ARG A 339 -2.21 -16.26 2.14
C ARG A 339 -1.52 -17.07 1.02
N GLU A 340 -0.36 -17.64 1.30
CA GLU A 340 0.36 -18.47 0.32
C GLU A 340 -0.43 -19.73 -0.04
N ALA A 341 -1.08 -20.38 0.92
CA ALA A 341 -1.94 -21.53 0.66
C ALA A 341 -3.16 -21.17 -0.19
N ALA A 342 -3.81 -20.02 0.13
CA ALA A 342 -5.00 -19.54 -0.57
C ALA A 342 -4.74 -19.29 -2.07
N PHE A 343 -3.58 -18.72 -2.41
CA PHE A 343 -3.25 -18.31 -3.78
C PHE A 343 -2.17 -19.19 -4.45
N LYS A 344 -1.83 -20.33 -3.86
CA LYS A 344 -0.79 -21.24 -4.36
C LYS A 344 -1.07 -21.75 -5.77
N THR A 345 -2.30 -22.13 -6.05
CA THR A 345 -2.67 -22.80 -7.29
C THR A 345 -3.75 -22.01 -8.02
N ASN A 346 -3.38 -21.34 -9.11
CA ASN A 346 -4.35 -20.78 -10.02
C ASN A 346 -5.01 -21.89 -10.84
N LEU A 347 -6.27 -22.20 -10.56
CA LEU A 347 -7.05 -23.25 -11.22
C LEU A 347 -7.42 -22.89 -12.67
N PHE A 348 -7.25 -21.61 -13.07
CA PHE A 348 -7.44 -21.18 -14.46
C PHE A 348 -6.15 -21.16 -15.29
N LYS A 349 -5.01 -21.64 -14.74
CA LYS A 349 -3.70 -21.56 -15.40
C LYS A 349 -3.69 -22.14 -16.84
N ASN A 350 -4.46 -23.22 -17.07
CA ASN A 350 -4.55 -23.89 -18.34
C ASN A 350 -5.89 -23.65 -19.07
N ALA A 351 -6.64 -22.62 -18.67
CA ALA A 351 -7.90 -22.27 -19.33
C ALA A 351 -7.65 -21.64 -20.70
N ILE A 352 -8.57 -21.90 -21.62
CA ILE A 352 -8.68 -21.13 -22.87
C ILE A 352 -9.38 -19.82 -22.52
N LEU A 353 -8.68 -18.72 -22.69
CA LEU A 353 -9.19 -17.37 -22.46
C LEU A 353 -9.61 -16.73 -23.78
N LYS A 354 -10.85 -16.28 -23.88
CA LYS A 354 -11.33 -15.46 -24.99
C LYS A 354 -11.79 -14.10 -24.44
N ASN A 355 -11.12 -13.05 -24.90
CA ASN A 355 -11.42 -11.67 -24.52
C ASN A 355 -12.24 -11.01 -25.64
N ASN A 356 -13.49 -10.71 -25.35
CA ASN A 356 -14.40 -9.96 -26.24
C ASN A 356 -14.78 -8.66 -25.53
N LYS A 357 -14.19 -7.53 -25.93
CA LYS A 357 -14.48 -6.19 -25.36
C LYS A 357 -14.94 -6.17 -23.88
N ASN A 358 -16.17 -6.64 -23.60
CA ASN A 358 -16.81 -6.60 -22.30
C ASN A 358 -16.99 -7.98 -21.65
N GLU A 359 -16.46 -9.05 -22.25
CA GLU A 359 -16.60 -10.41 -21.72
C GLU A 359 -15.24 -11.14 -21.74
N ILE A 360 -14.99 -11.92 -20.71
CA ILE A 360 -13.87 -12.85 -20.65
C ILE A 360 -14.43 -14.24 -20.43
N ASP A 361 -14.34 -15.09 -21.45
CA ASP A 361 -14.67 -16.50 -21.33
C ASP A 361 -13.42 -17.28 -20.89
N ILE A 362 -13.63 -18.15 -19.90
CA ILE A 362 -12.58 -18.94 -19.24
C ILE A 362 -13.05 -20.38 -19.26
N CYS A 363 -12.63 -21.19 -20.24
CA CYS A 363 -13.03 -22.58 -20.36
C CYS A 363 -11.84 -23.53 -20.15
N LEU A 364 -12.06 -24.58 -19.40
CA LEU A 364 -11.07 -25.64 -19.08
C LEU A 364 -11.41 -26.93 -19.79
N THR A 365 -10.45 -27.84 -19.85
CA THR A 365 -10.65 -29.19 -20.40
C THR A 365 -11.49 -30.08 -19.49
N ALA A 366 -11.44 -29.85 -18.17
CA ALA A 366 -12.24 -30.56 -17.15
C ALA A 366 -12.82 -29.55 -16.14
N PRO A 367 -13.92 -29.88 -15.46
CA PRO A 367 -14.48 -29.02 -14.42
C PRO A 367 -13.47 -28.79 -13.27
N VAL A 368 -13.49 -27.59 -12.71
CA VAL A 368 -12.72 -27.23 -11.51
C VAL A 368 -13.66 -26.66 -10.44
N THR A 369 -13.28 -26.86 -9.17
CA THR A 369 -14.03 -26.33 -8.03
C THR A 369 -13.30 -25.09 -7.48
N ILE A 370 -13.99 -23.94 -7.48
CA ILE A 370 -13.47 -22.68 -6.95
C ILE A 370 -14.51 -22.02 -6.03
N ASN A 371 -14.04 -21.11 -5.16
CA ASN A 371 -14.89 -20.21 -4.37
C ASN A 371 -14.35 -18.78 -4.36
N SER A 372 -13.37 -18.49 -5.22
CA SER A 372 -12.81 -17.16 -5.35
C SER A 372 -12.24 -16.91 -6.76
N ILE A 373 -12.45 -15.70 -7.24
CA ILE A 373 -11.83 -15.18 -8.49
C ILE A 373 -11.06 -13.92 -8.18
N GLN A 374 -9.84 -13.83 -8.74
CA GLN A 374 -9.06 -12.60 -8.78
C GLN A 374 -9.11 -12.01 -10.19
N LEU A 375 -9.40 -10.70 -10.26
CA LEU A 375 -9.42 -9.91 -11.48
C LEU A 375 -8.45 -8.73 -11.36
N GLN A 376 -7.91 -8.27 -12.50
CA GLN A 376 -7.07 -7.09 -12.59
C GLN A 376 -7.41 -6.28 -13.84
N GLU A 377 -7.41 -4.94 -13.71
CA GLU A 377 -7.30 -4.02 -14.85
C GLU A 377 -5.84 -3.64 -15.06
N GLN A 378 -5.47 -3.33 -16.29
CA GLN A 378 -4.17 -2.70 -16.57
C GLN A 378 -4.25 -1.20 -16.24
N ILE A 379 -4.19 -0.88 -14.95
CA ILE A 379 -4.40 0.49 -14.42
C ILE A 379 -3.45 1.55 -14.98
N LYS A 380 -2.32 1.15 -15.59
CA LYS A 380 -1.43 2.08 -16.33
C LYS A 380 -2.14 2.82 -17.46
N PHE A 381 -3.29 2.32 -17.91
CA PHE A 381 -4.16 2.94 -18.91
C PHE A 381 -5.42 3.60 -18.31
N GLY A 382 -5.51 3.67 -16.97
CA GLY A 382 -6.64 4.19 -16.21
C GLY A 382 -7.59 3.11 -15.72
N GLN A 383 -8.35 3.43 -14.68
CA GLN A 383 -9.38 2.55 -14.11
C GLN A 383 -10.72 2.78 -14.83
N ARG A 384 -11.35 1.72 -15.33
CA ARG A 384 -12.48 1.81 -16.28
C ARG A 384 -13.72 1.08 -15.86
N VAL A 385 -13.57 -0.11 -15.23
CA VAL A 385 -14.70 -0.97 -14.88
C VAL A 385 -15.51 -0.37 -13.74
N ILE A 386 -16.83 -0.25 -13.94
CA ILE A 386 -17.79 0.24 -12.93
C ILE A 386 -18.46 -0.94 -12.24
N ARG A 387 -18.98 -1.92 -13.05
CA ARG A 387 -19.69 -3.08 -12.53
C ARG A 387 -19.49 -4.30 -13.42
N PHE A 388 -19.37 -5.45 -12.81
CA PHE A 388 -19.23 -6.73 -13.52
C PHE A 388 -19.98 -7.85 -12.80
N GLU A 389 -20.20 -8.93 -13.53
CA GLU A 389 -20.83 -10.14 -13.05
C GLU A 389 -20.00 -11.37 -13.43
N ILE A 390 -20.10 -12.43 -12.63
CA ILE A 390 -19.41 -13.69 -12.83
C ILE A 390 -20.43 -14.78 -12.99
N TYR A 391 -20.24 -15.59 -14.02
CA TYR A 391 -21.10 -16.72 -14.38
C TYR A 391 -20.28 -18.01 -14.40
N ALA A 392 -20.94 -19.15 -14.17
CA ALA A 392 -20.35 -20.49 -14.27
C ALA A 392 -21.33 -21.46 -14.91
N GLY A 393 -20.81 -22.40 -15.69
CA GLY A 393 -21.58 -23.47 -16.33
C GLY A 393 -20.67 -24.39 -17.15
N ASP A 394 -21.19 -25.53 -17.61
CA ASP A 394 -20.40 -26.48 -18.43
C ASP A 394 -20.42 -26.11 -19.93
N LYS A 395 -21.42 -25.36 -20.36
CA LYS A 395 -21.61 -24.78 -21.69
C LYS A 395 -22.37 -23.46 -21.61
N GLU A 396 -22.39 -22.68 -22.68
CA GLU A 396 -23.01 -21.34 -22.73
C GLU A 396 -24.49 -21.35 -22.26
N ALA A 397 -25.27 -22.35 -22.68
CA ALA A 397 -26.68 -22.47 -22.32
C ALA A 397 -26.94 -22.71 -20.82
N ASP A 398 -25.93 -23.20 -20.08
CA ASP A 398 -26.07 -23.59 -18.66
C ASP A 398 -25.47 -22.50 -17.73
N MET A 399 -24.98 -21.41 -18.28
CA MET A 399 -24.33 -20.33 -17.52
C MET A 399 -25.30 -19.69 -16.53
N LYS A 400 -24.95 -19.75 -15.24
CA LYS A 400 -25.68 -19.10 -14.14
C LYS A 400 -24.80 -18.08 -13.46
N LYS A 401 -25.37 -16.94 -13.10
CA LYS A 401 -24.68 -15.93 -12.30
C LYS A 401 -24.33 -16.50 -10.91
N ILE A 402 -23.07 -16.43 -10.53
CA ILE A 402 -22.56 -16.92 -9.23
C ILE A 402 -22.09 -15.78 -8.32
N ALA A 403 -21.69 -14.63 -8.90
CA ALA A 403 -21.26 -13.46 -8.16
C ALA A 403 -21.36 -12.19 -9.01
N GLY A 404 -21.10 -11.06 -8.41
CA GLY A 404 -20.94 -9.77 -9.07
C GLY A 404 -20.40 -8.75 -8.10
N SER A 405 -19.78 -7.69 -8.61
CA SER A 405 -19.20 -6.62 -7.80
C SER A 405 -19.00 -5.34 -8.62
N THR A 406 -18.48 -4.33 -7.98
CA THR A 406 -18.11 -3.04 -8.57
C THR A 406 -16.60 -2.91 -8.63
N THR A 407 -16.11 -2.02 -9.48
CA THR A 407 -14.70 -1.66 -9.70
C THR A 407 -13.72 -2.83 -9.61
N ILE A 408 -12.80 -2.91 -10.54
CA ILE A 408 -11.74 -3.93 -10.49
C ILE A 408 -10.42 -3.30 -10.03
N GLY A 409 -9.95 -2.28 -10.73
CA GLY A 409 -8.70 -1.60 -10.38
C GLY A 409 -7.48 -2.51 -10.49
N ARG A 410 -6.48 -2.27 -9.62
CA ARG A 410 -5.22 -3.03 -9.63
C ARG A 410 -5.43 -4.51 -9.31
N LYS A 411 -6.32 -4.82 -8.36
CA LYS A 411 -6.66 -6.18 -7.94
C LYS A 411 -8.04 -6.20 -7.31
N LYS A 412 -8.88 -7.12 -7.76
CA LYS A 412 -10.17 -7.43 -7.16
C LYS A 412 -10.22 -8.92 -6.85
N ILE A 413 -10.47 -9.26 -5.59
CA ILE A 413 -10.66 -10.64 -5.14
C ILE A 413 -12.09 -10.78 -4.68
N ILE A 414 -12.84 -11.68 -5.31
CA ILE A 414 -14.24 -11.94 -5.00
C ILE A 414 -14.37 -13.36 -4.46
N GLN A 415 -15.05 -13.49 -3.33
CA GLN A 415 -15.45 -14.78 -2.76
C GLN A 415 -16.93 -15.04 -3.03
N PHE A 416 -17.29 -16.30 -3.27
CA PHE A 416 -18.64 -16.75 -3.53
C PHE A 416 -18.82 -18.20 -3.08
N PRO A 417 -20.06 -18.74 -3.00
CA PRO A 417 -20.29 -20.13 -2.66
C PRO A 417 -19.51 -21.08 -3.57
N THR A 418 -18.96 -22.16 -2.99
CA THR A 418 -18.20 -23.16 -3.74
C THR A 418 -18.94 -23.60 -4.99
N THR A 419 -18.30 -23.46 -6.14
CA THR A 419 -18.88 -23.71 -7.45
C THR A 419 -17.96 -24.60 -8.27
N THR A 420 -18.52 -25.67 -8.85
CA THR A 420 -17.81 -26.57 -9.77
C THR A 420 -18.37 -26.38 -11.17
N ALA A 421 -17.49 -26.05 -12.13
CA ALA A 421 -17.87 -25.86 -13.52
C ALA A 421 -16.68 -26.03 -14.46
N LYS A 422 -16.97 -26.29 -15.74
CA LYS A 422 -15.95 -26.35 -16.81
C LYS A 422 -15.65 -24.97 -17.39
N CYS A 423 -16.63 -24.09 -17.45
CA CYS A 423 -16.48 -22.74 -17.98
C CYS A 423 -16.92 -21.68 -16.96
N PHE A 424 -16.21 -20.57 -16.94
CA PHE A 424 -16.56 -19.36 -16.20
C PHE A 424 -16.57 -18.18 -17.17
N LYS A 425 -17.39 -17.18 -16.88
CA LYS A 425 -17.47 -15.95 -17.67
C LYS A 425 -17.46 -14.74 -16.75
N VAL A 426 -16.61 -13.78 -17.03
CA VAL A 426 -16.66 -12.44 -16.43
C VAL A 426 -17.30 -11.50 -17.43
N LYS A 427 -18.46 -10.93 -17.11
CA LYS A 427 -19.19 -9.99 -17.93
C LYS A 427 -19.09 -8.60 -17.34
N ILE A 428 -18.48 -7.67 -18.06
CA ILE A 428 -18.42 -6.25 -17.68
C ILE A 428 -19.75 -5.63 -18.07
N ILE A 429 -20.53 -5.27 -17.08
CA ILE A 429 -21.90 -4.75 -17.26
C ILE A 429 -21.88 -3.25 -17.52
N GLU A 430 -20.96 -2.54 -16.85
CA GLU A 430 -20.87 -1.09 -16.94
C GLU A 430 -19.41 -0.64 -16.87
N THR A 431 -19.02 0.28 -17.74
CA THR A 431 -17.63 0.75 -17.85
C THR A 431 -17.56 2.19 -18.34
N LYS A 432 -16.52 2.92 -17.95
CA LYS A 432 -16.23 4.30 -18.40
C LYS A 432 -15.60 4.35 -19.79
N ALA A 433 -14.90 3.30 -20.18
CA ALA A 433 -14.24 3.12 -21.47
C ALA A 433 -14.02 1.62 -21.72
N ILE A 434 -13.62 1.22 -22.92
CA ILE A 434 -13.33 -0.19 -23.25
C ILE A 434 -12.38 -0.77 -22.20
N PRO A 435 -12.77 -1.83 -21.47
CA PRO A 435 -11.93 -2.41 -20.41
C PRO A 435 -10.61 -2.94 -20.96
N ILE A 436 -9.52 -2.70 -20.23
CA ILE A 436 -8.22 -3.30 -20.54
C ILE A 436 -7.88 -4.20 -19.36
N MET A 437 -8.24 -5.47 -19.51
CA MET A 437 -8.04 -6.44 -18.46
C MET A 437 -6.60 -6.93 -18.39
N GLY A 438 -6.15 -7.20 -17.17
CA GLY A 438 -4.90 -7.85 -16.84
C GLY A 438 -5.11 -9.34 -16.56
N ALA A 439 -4.53 -9.82 -15.46
CA ALA A 439 -4.64 -11.23 -15.07
C ALA A 439 -6.04 -11.58 -14.55
N VAL A 440 -6.45 -12.83 -14.83
CA VAL A 440 -7.62 -13.49 -14.26
C VAL A 440 -7.16 -14.82 -13.65
N ALA A 441 -7.59 -15.11 -12.42
CA ALA A 441 -7.22 -16.33 -11.72
C ALA A 441 -8.39 -16.87 -10.89
N GLY A 442 -8.55 -18.19 -10.81
CA GLY A 442 -9.54 -18.87 -9.98
C GLY A 442 -8.86 -19.64 -8.85
N TYR A 443 -9.43 -19.57 -7.65
CA TYR A 443 -8.86 -20.20 -6.45
C TYR A 443 -9.92 -20.94 -5.62
N PHE A 444 -9.47 -21.93 -4.88
CA PHE A 444 -10.23 -22.53 -3.80
C PHE A 444 -9.59 -22.16 -2.47
N ILE A 445 -10.18 -21.21 -1.78
CA ILE A 445 -9.72 -20.73 -0.46
C ILE A 445 -10.41 -21.57 0.61
N LYS A 446 -9.62 -22.28 1.42
CA LYS A 446 -10.15 -23.03 2.57
C LYS A 446 -10.52 -22.04 3.69
N ASN A 447 -11.71 -22.19 4.25
CA ASN A 447 -12.20 -21.40 5.40
C ASN A 447 -11.48 -21.79 6.71
#